data_4136b458090d404bf8c4c905965b29bd
#
_entry.id   4136b458090d404bf8c4c905965b29bd
#
_cell.length_a   1.000
_cell.length_b   1.000
_cell.length_c   1.000
_cell.angle_alpha   90.00
_cell.angle_beta   90.00
_cell.angle_gamma   90.00
#
_symmetry.space_group_name_H-M   'P 1'
#
loop_
_entity.id
_entity.type
_entity.pdbx_description
1 polymer ?
#
loop_
_entity_poly.entity_id
_entity_poly.type
_entity_poly.pdbx_seq_one_letter_code
_entity_poly.pdbx_strand_id
1 'polypeptide(L)'
;MTADIIRHISVSHPGIPIKVPAVQGDTGRRILFTVTDMDIPSGSSATIYAKKPSGAEIYNSCAVSQSSSGASVITVDLTSATLEEPGEIPAQIQVVNGEDIVTTFLFLLCVQKNIITDSAIEGTNEFTALEEATAAANQAASAANEASTEANSAANAATTAAGKANSAASAANQAKQDADEATAGAKSAANGATT
;
A
#
# COMPACT_ATOMS: atom_id res chain seq x y z
N MET A 1 -2.23 17.02 -13.51
CA MET A 1 -1.44 18.28 -13.49
C MET A 1 -0.05 17.94 -14.03
N THR A 2 0.48 18.70 -14.97
CA THR A 2 1.84 18.51 -15.51
C THR A 2 2.66 19.76 -15.21
N ALA A 3 3.94 19.56 -14.90
CA ALA A 3 4.91 20.65 -14.70
C ALA A 3 5.94 20.60 -15.84
N ASP A 4 5.91 21.61 -16.69
CA ASP A 4 6.75 21.69 -17.88
C ASP A 4 8.03 22.44 -17.59
N ILE A 5 9.17 21.84 -17.95
CA ILE A 5 10.50 22.43 -17.86
C ILE A 5 10.98 22.71 -19.29
N ILE A 6 11.05 23.98 -19.68
CA ILE A 6 11.47 24.36 -21.02
C ILE A 6 12.98 24.53 -21.04
N ARG A 7 13.66 23.94 -22.04
CA ARG A 7 15.09 24.04 -22.28
C ARG A 7 15.36 24.19 -23.77
N HIS A 8 16.40 24.96 -24.11
CA HIS A 8 16.88 25.07 -25.47
C HIS A 8 18.13 24.21 -25.62
N ILE A 9 18.19 23.41 -26.68
CA ILE A 9 19.33 22.55 -26.97
C ILE A 9 19.85 22.82 -28.39
N SER A 10 21.17 22.75 -28.53
CA SER A 10 21.85 22.67 -29.82
C SER A 10 22.35 21.24 -30.02
N VAL A 11 22.17 20.69 -31.19
CA VAL A 11 22.64 19.33 -31.54
C VAL A 11 24.05 19.39 -32.12
N SER A 12 24.37 20.45 -32.84
CA SER A 12 25.67 20.61 -33.53
C SER A 12 26.76 21.20 -32.62
N HIS A 13 26.39 21.95 -31.58
CA HIS A 13 27.36 22.65 -30.74
C HIS A 13 27.17 22.25 -29.26
N PRO A 14 28.10 21.46 -28.70
CA PRO A 14 28.06 21.12 -27.31
C PRO A 14 28.33 22.38 -26.46
N GLY A 15 27.34 22.73 -25.65
CA GLY A 15 27.48 23.74 -24.63
C GLY A 15 27.85 23.15 -23.27
N ILE A 16 27.65 23.94 -22.23
CA ILE A 16 27.69 23.43 -20.84
C ILE A 16 26.57 22.41 -20.68
N PRO A 17 26.80 21.24 -20.05
CA PRO A 17 25.76 20.24 -19.82
C PRO A 17 24.56 20.85 -19.10
N ILE A 18 23.38 20.71 -19.70
CA ILE A 18 22.14 21.23 -19.14
C ILE A 18 21.77 20.38 -17.93
N LYS A 19 21.53 21.04 -16.79
CA LYS A 19 20.99 20.41 -15.59
C LYS A 19 19.48 20.61 -15.52
N VAL A 20 18.75 19.52 -15.35
CA VAL A 20 17.28 19.50 -15.23
C VAL A 20 16.92 19.02 -13.84
N PRO A 21 16.36 19.87 -12.96
CA PRO A 21 15.95 19.46 -11.63
C PRO A 21 14.68 18.62 -11.68
N ALA A 22 14.68 17.56 -10.90
CA ALA A 22 13.51 16.69 -10.71
C ALA A 22 13.45 16.21 -9.25
N VAL A 23 12.33 15.61 -8.86
CA VAL A 23 12.16 15.02 -7.52
C VAL A 23 11.88 13.53 -7.68
N GLN A 24 12.44 12.73 -6.80
CA GLN A 24 12.27 11.30 -6.78
C GLN A 24 10.79 10.89 -6.77
N GLY A 25 10.39 10.01 -7.68
CA GLY A 25 9.04 9.48 -7.77
C GLY A 25 8.00 10.39 -8.45
N ASP A 26 8.37 11.59 -8.93
CA ASP A 26 7.46 12.46 -9.68
C ASP A 26 6.97 11.78 -10.96
N THR A 27 5.67 11.89 -11.26
CA THR A 27 5.04 11.31 -12.45
C THR A 27 4.44 12.34 -13.41
N GLY A 28 4.35 13.60 -12.99
CA GLY A 28 3.72 14.68 -13.76
C GLY A 28 4.70 15.71 -14.31
N ARG A 29 5.97 15.37 -14.45
CA ARG A 29 7.01 16.30 -14.89
C ARG A 29 7.42 16.01 -16.33
N ARG A 30 7.47 17.07 -17.17
CA ARG A 30 7.89 16.97 -18.57
C ARG A 30 9.03 17.94 -18.86
N ILE A 31 9.89 17.56 -19.79
CA ILE A 31 10.90 18.44 -20.34
C ILE A 31 10.53 18.72 -21.79
N LEU A 32 10.48 20.00 -22.16
CA LEU A 32 10.30 20.43 -23.54
C LEU A 32 11.63 20.98 -24.03
N PHE A 33 12.32 20.20 -24.86
CA PHE A 33 13.56 20.62 -25.49
C PHE A 33 13.26 21.29 -26.83
N THR A 34 13.49 22.59 -26.93
CA THR A 34 13.45 23.30 -28.19
C THR A 34 14.81 23.17 -28.88
N VAL A 35 14.85 22.54 -30.04
CA VAL A 35 16.06 22.38 -30.85
C VAL A 35 16.30 23.67 -31.63
N THR A 36 17.51 24.25 -31.49
CA THR A 36 17.77 25.60 -32.02
C THR A 36 18.54 25.62 -33.34
N ASP A 37 19.20 24.54 -33.71
CA ASP A 37 20.14 24.47 -34.83
C ASP A 37 19.86 23.31 -35.81
N MET A 38 18.75 22.62 -35.65
CA MET A 38 18.33 21.54 -36.53
C MET A 38 16.81 21.46 -36.60
N ASP A 39 16.29 21.34 -37.79
CA ASP A 39 14.89 20.98 -38.00
C ASP A 39 14.73 19.46 -37.97
N ILE A 40 13.81 18.99 -37.14
CA ILE A 40 13.48 17.57 -37.07
C ILE A 40 12.33 17.31 -38.07
N PRO A 41 12.55 16.50 -39.11
CA PRO A 41 11.52 16.21 -40.10
C PRO A 41 10.29 15.55 -39.47
N SER A 42 9.10 15.80 -40.06
CA SER A 42 7.89 15.10 -39.66
C SER A 42 8.02 13.60 -39.87
N GLY A 43 7.54 12.81 -38.91
CA GLY A 43 7.66 11.35 -38.94
C GLY A 43 8.93 10.81 -38.28
N SER A 44 9.84 11.69 -37.82
CA SER A 44 10.98 11.28 -36.99
C SER A 44 10.51 10.74 -35.64
N SER A 45 11.22 9.73 -35.13
CA SER A 45 11.06 9.23 -33.75
C SER A 45 12.17 9.78 -32.86
N ALA A 46 11.84 10.01 -31.60
CA ALA A 46 12.84 10.41 -30.59
C ALA A 46 12.75 9.49 -29.37
N THR A 47 13.91 9.14 -28.81
CA THR A 47 14.01 8.27 -27.64
C THR A 47 15.04 8.85 -26.68
N ILE A 48 14.66 9.02 -25.41
CA ILE A 48 15.61 9.34 -24.34
C ILE A 48 16.25 8.07 -23.83
N TYR A 49 17.55 8.11 -23.62
CA TYR A 49 18.35 7.10 -22.91
C TYR A 49 18.97 7.75 -21.69
N ALA A 50 18.88 7.08 -20.56
CA ALA A 50 19.42 7.58 -19.30
C ALA A 50 20.03 6.43 -18.49
N LYS A 51 21.07 6.74 -17.71
CA LYS A 51 21.77 5.79 -16.86
C LYS A 51 21.67 6.20 -15.41
N LYS A 52 21.02 5.38 -14.60
CA LYS A 52 20.81 5.60 -13.18
C LYS A 52 22.12 5.50 -12.37
N PRO A 53 22.18 6.05 -11.14
CA PRO A 53 23.32 5.89 -10.24
C PRO A 53 23.70 4.44 -9.94
N SER A 54 22.73 3.53 -9.88
CA SER A 54 22.95 2.07 -9.75
C SER A 54 23.60 1.42 -10.97
N GLY A 55 23.69 2.16 -12.10
CA GLY A 55 24.16 1.66 -13.38
C GLY A 55 23.06 1.09 -14.27
N ALA A 56 21.82 1.01 -13.81
CA ALA A 56 20.68 0.57 -14.60
C ALA A 56 20.40 1.57 -15.74
N GLU A 57 20.16 1.06 -16.93
CA GLU A 57 19.86 1.85 -18.13
C GLU A 57 18.35 1.83 -18.39
N ILE A 58 17.81 2.98 -18.73
CA ILE A 58 16.41 3.16 -19.08
C ILE A 58 16.28 3.91 -20.39
N TYR A 59 15.22 3.65 -21.12
CA TYR A 59 14.84 4.41 -22.31
C TYR A 59 13.33 4.62 -22.34
N ASN A 60 12.90 5.76 -22.91
CA ASN A 60 11.49 6.09 -23.12
C ASN A 60 11.33 6.80 -24.47
N SER A 61 10.21 6.56 -25.15
CA SER A 61 9.85 7.31 -26.34
C SER A 61 9.50 8.74 -25.98
N CYS A 62 9.91 9.68 -26.83
CA CYS A 62 9.63 11.10 -26.73
C CYS A 62 8.71 11.55 -27.86
N ALA A 63 7.81 12.50 -27.57
CA ALA A 63 7.01 13.11 -28.63
C ALA A 63 7.82 14.19 -29.36
N VAL A 64 7.70 14.23 -30.68
CA VAL A 64 8.27 15.27 -31.53
C VAL A 64 7.16 16.14 -32.08
N SER A 65 7.28 17.45 -31.95
CA SER A 65 6.32 18.43 -32.44
C SER A 65 7.03 19.70 -32.94
N GLN A 66 6.29 20.61 -33.54
CA GLN A 66 6.78 21.93 -33.89
C GLN A 66 6.09 22.98 -33.02
N SER A 67 6.85 23.97 -32.58
CA SER A 67 6.31 25.14 -31.89
C SER A 67 5.56 26.05 -32.86
N SER A 68 4.82 27.03 -32.33
CA SER A 68 4.15 28.06 -33.13
C SER A 68 5.13 28.92 -33.96
N SER A 69 6.39 28.97 -33.58
CA SER A 69 7.47 29.64 -34.33
C SER A 69 8.17 28.75 -35.36
N GLY A 70 7.72 27.49 -35.51
CA GLY A 70 8.30 26.52 -36.45
C GLY A 70 9.51 25.75 -35.90
N ALA A 71 9.99 26.05 -34.69
CA ALA A 71 11.10 25.32 -34.09
C ALA A 71 10.69 23.91 -33.66
N SER A 72 11.57 22.92 -33.85
CA SER A 72 11.35 21.54 -33.43
C SER A 72 11.39 21.43 -31.92
N VAL A 73 10.40 20.74 -31.33
CA VAL A 73 10.30 20.51 -29.88
C VAL A 73 10.23 19.01 -29.60
N ILE A 74 11.13 18.54 -28.76
CA ILE A 74 11.12 17.17 -28.24
C ILE A 74 10.54 17.23 -26.82
N THR A 75 9.43 16.54 -26.61
CA THR A 75 8.80 16.43 -25.29
C THR A 75 9.18 15.10 -24.65
N VAL A 76 9.78 15.19 -23.48
CA VAL A 76 10.22 14.06 -22.66
C VAL A 76 9.32 13.98 -21.43
N ASP A 77 8.52 12.94 -21.31
CA ASP A 77 7.78 12.64 -20.09
C ASP A 77 8.70 11.90 -19.11
N LEU A 78 8.92 12.51 -17.94
CA LEU A 78 9.70 11.87 -16.88
C LEU A 78 8.80 10.92 -16.11
N THR A 79 9.12 9.63 -16.18
CA THR A 79 8.37 8.56 -15.51
C THR A 79 8.91 8.32 -14.10
N SER A 80 8.10 7.68 -13.24
CA SER A 80 8.56 7.24 -11.91
C SER A 80 9.78 6.32 -12.02
N ALA A 81 9.85 5.47 -13.03
CA ALA A 81 11.01 4.61 -13.28
C ALA A 81 12.28 5.42 -13.60
N THR A 82 12.14 6.54 -14.34
CA THR A 82 13.26 7.45 -14.64
C THR A 82 13.74 8.16 -13.36
N LEU A 83 12.83 8.51 -12.46
CA LEU A 83 13.09 9.29 -11.25
C LEU A 83 13.13 8.45 -9.97
N GLU A 84 13.32 7.14 -10.08
CA GLU A 84 13.32 6.22 -8.92
C GLU A 84 14.51 6.44 -8.00
N GLU A 85 15.70 6.71 -8.56
CA GLU A 85 16.93 6.86 -7.82
C GLU A 85 17.35 8.33 -7.71
N PRO A 86 17.58 8.86 -6.50
CA PRO A 86 18.11 10.21 -6.34
C PRO A 86 19.58 10.27 -6.78
N GLY A 87 19.95 11.39 -7.36
CA GLY A 87 21.31 11.62 -7.84
C GLY A 87 21.37 12.31 -9.20
N GLU A 88 22.56 12.39 -9.80
CA GLU A 88 22.74 12.87 -11.16
C GLU A 88 22.62 11.70 -12.14
N ILE A 89 21.66 11.81 -13.04
CA ILE A 89 21.35 10.81 -14.07
C ILE A 89 21.75 11.39 -15.43
N PRO A 90 22.87 10.95 -16.02
CA PRO A 90 23.24 11.32 -17.37
C PRO A 90 22.25 10.78 -18.38
N ALA A 91 21.85 11.63 -19.32
CA ALA A 91 20.86 11.30 -20.33
C ALA A 91 21.19 11.90 -21.69
N GLN A 92 20.75 11.26 -22.76
CA GLN A 92 20.85 11.70 -24.15
C GLN A 92 19.56 11.40 -24.88
N ILE A 93 19.28 12.14 -25.94
CA ILE A 93 18.14 11.87 -26.82
C ILE A 93 18.69 11.45 -28.17
N GLN A 94 18.18 10.36 -28.68
CA GLN A 94 18.42 9.90 -30.04
C GLN A 94 17.19 10.21 -30.89
N VAL A 95 17.42 10.87 -32.02
CA VAL A 95 16.40 11.17 -33.05
C VAL A 95 16.68 10.30 -34.28
N VAL A 96 15.70 9.62 -34.79
CA VAL A 96 15.81 8.73 -35.94
C VAL A 96 14.82 9.16 -37.00
N ASN A 97 15.31 9.33 -38.25
CA ASN A 97 14.49 9.62 -39.42
C ASN A 97 14.94 8.73 -40.59
N GLY A 98 14.21 7.66 -40.86
CA GLY A 98 14.63 6.63 -41.83
C GLY A 98 15.91 5.94 -41.40
N GLU A 99 17.00 6.09 -42.18
CA GLU A 99 18.33 5.55 -41.87
C GLU A 99 19.20 6.54 -41.09
N ASP A 100 18.79 7.81 -41.01
CA ASP A 100 19.55 8.86 -40.32
C ASP A 100 19.31 8.79 -38.81
N ILE A 101 20.42 8.76 -38.05
CA ILE A 101 20.43 8.74 -36.58
C ILE A 101 21.25 9.93 -36.09
N VAL A 102 20.60 10.79 -35.29
CA VAL A 102 21.27 11.91 -34.64
C VAL A 102 21.09 11.80 -33.11
N THR A 103 22.20 11.88 -32.37
CA THR A 103 22.16 11.83 -30.91
C THR A 103 22.56 13.18 -30.34
N THR A 104 21.79 13.69 -29.39
CA THR A 104 22.08 14.96 -28.70
C THR A 104 23.30 14.82 -27.77
N PHE A 105 23.79 15.97 -27.32
CA PHE A 105 24.79 15.97 -26.24
C PHE A 105 24.17 15.53 -24.92
N LEU A 106 25.05 15.09 -24.03
CA LEU A 106 24.69 14.67 -22.68
C LEU A 106 24.09 15.83 -21.88
N PHE A 107 22.98 15.59 -21.21
CA PHE A 107 22.42 16.43 -20.18
C PHE A 107 22.24 15.65 -18.90
N LEU A 108 22.03 16.34 -17.77
CA LEU A 108 21.94 15.72 -16.45
C LEU A 108 20.56 15.93 -15.86
N LEU A 109 19.87 14.86 -15.52
CA LEU A 109 18.70 14.92 -14.64
C LEU A 109 19.20 14.92 -13.19
N CYS A 110 18.97 16.01 -12.46
CA CYS A 110 19.35 16.13 -11.06
C CYS A 110 18.16 15.76 -10.18
N VAL A 111 18.07 14.48 -9.81
CA VAL A 111 16.96 13.94 -9.04
C VAL A 111 17.22 14.14 -7.55
N GLN A 112 16.45 15.02 -6.94
CA GLN A 112 16.45 15.22 -5.48
C GLN A 112 15.67 14.13 -4.79
N LYS A 113 16.17 13.65 -3.64
CA LYS A 113 15.46 12.69 -2.81
C LYS A 113 14.12 13.28 -2.37
N ASN A 114 13.06 12.50 -2.55
CA ASN A 114 11.75 12.87 -1.99
C ASN A 114 11.78 12.72 -0.48
N ILE A 115 11.38 13.78 0.23
CA ILE A 115 11.26 13.79 1.70
C ILE A 115 9.82 13.51 2.17
N ILE A 116 8.86 13.45 1.24
CA ILE A 116 7.49 13.09 1.54
C ILE A 116 7.43 11.57 1.66
N THR A 117 7.11 11.07 2.83
CA THR A 117 6.98 9.64 3.13
C THR A 117 5.62 9.38 3.76
N ASP A 118 5.09 8.16 3.59
CA ASP A 118 3.83 7.75 4.20
C ASP A 118 3.90 7.73 5.74
N SER A 119 5.11 7.77 6.30
CA SER A 119 5.37 7.86 7.74
C SER A 119 5.60 9.29 8.23
N ALA A 120 5.42 10.30 7.38
CA ALA A 120 5.55 11.69 7.79
C ALA A 120 4.43 12.03 8.79
N ILE A 121 4.84 12.49 9.98
CA ILE A 121 3.91 12.89 11.04
C ILE A 121 3.39 14.29 10.73
N GLU A 122 2.08 14.46 10.69
CA GLU A 122 1.47 15.77 10.61
C GLU A 122 1.73 16.55 11.90
N GLY A 123 2.30 17.74 11.78
CA GLY A 123 2.67 18.59 12.91
C GLY A 123 1.48 19.33 13.57
N THR A 124 0.28 18.75 13.54
CA THR A 124 -0.94 19.32 14.09
C THR A 124 -1.38 18.56 15.36
N ASN A 125 -2.02 19.28 16.30
CA ASN A 125 -2.63 18.66 17.49
C ASN A 125 -3.73 17.64 17.13
N GLU A 126 -4.29 17.72 15.95
CA GLU A 126 -5.34 16.83 15.45
C GLU A 126 -4.81 15.40 15.22
N PHE A 127 -3.57 15.28 14.73
CA PHE A 127 -2.94 13.97 14.56
C PHE A 127 -2.72 13.26 15.90
N THR A 128 -2.24 13.98 16.91
CA THR A 128 -2.05 13.43 18.26
C THR A 128 -3.39 12.98 18.87
N ALA A 129 -4.47 13.76 18.69
CA ALA A 129 -5.80 13.40 19.15
C ALA A 129 -6.34 12.15 18.45
N LEU A 130 -6.03 11.96 17.15
CA LEU A 130 -6.42 10.76 16.41
C LEU A 130 -5.65 9.52 16.88
N GLU A 131 -4.37 9.64 17.17
CA GLU A 131 -3.57 8.54 17.75
C GLU A 131 -4.10 8.14 19.13
N GLU A 132 -4.39 9.10 20.00
CA GLU A 132 -4.97 8.85 21.32
C GLU A 132 -6.35 8.18 21.21
N ALA A 133 -7.21 8.67 20.31
CA ALA A 133 -8.53 8.07 20.06
C ALA A 133 -8.42 6.63 19.53
N THR A 134 -7.47 6.36 18.65
CA THR A 134 -7.22 5.02 18.12
C THR A 134 -6.71 4.07 19.20
N ALA A 135 -5.80 4.54 20.05
CA ALA A 135 -5.30 3.75 21.18
C ALA A 135 -6.42 3.43 22.18
N ALA A 136 -7.27 4.41 22.50
CA ALA A 136 -8.42 4.22 23.39
C ALA A 136 -9.45 3.23 22.80
N ALA A 137 -9.73 3.30 21.49
CA ALA A 137 -10.63 2.36 20.81
C ALA A 137 -10.08 0.92 20.85
N ASN A 138 -8.78 0.74 20.64
CA ASN A 138 -8.14 -0.57 20.71
C ASN A 138 -8.17 -1.15 22.14
N GLN A 139 -7.97 -0.32 23.16
CA GLN A 139 -8.10 -0.75 24.56
C GLN A 139 -9.54 -1.17 24.90
N ALA A 140 -10.52 -0.38 24.46
CA ALA A 140 -11.94 -0.72 24.66
C ALA A 140 -12.33 -2.05 23.97
N ALA A 141 -11.83 -2.28 22.75
CA ALA A 141 -12.04 -3.54 22.04
C ALA A 141 -11.42 -4.74 22.76
N SER A 142 -10.22 -4.60 23.32
CA SER A 142 -9.57 -5.64 24.13
C SER A 142 -10.37 -5.95 25.39
N ALA A 143 -10.79 -4.94 26.14
CA ALA A 143 -11.63 -5.11 27.34
C ALA A 143 -12.97 -5.77 27.03
N ALA A 144 -13.60 -5.43 25.91
CA ALA A 144 -14.84 -6.08 25.46
C ALA A 144 -14.63 -7.57 25.12
N ASN A 145 -13.52 -7.93 24.51
CA ASN A 145 -13.17 -9.33 24.22
C ASN A 145 -12.91 -10.14 25.50
N GLU A 146 -12.22 -9.54 26.48
CA GLU A 146 -12.01 -10.16 27.79
C GLU A 146 -13.33 -10.41 28.52
N ALA A 147 -14.20 -9.40 28.60
CA ALA A 147 -15.54 -9.53 29.19
C ALA A 147 -16.40 -10.60 28.50
N SER A 148 -16.33 -10.71 27.17
CA SER A 148 -17.00 -11.76 26.40
C SER A 148 -16.47 -13.16 26.77
N THR A 149 -15.16 -13.30 26.94
CA THR A 149 -14.54 -14.57 27.35
C THR A 149 -14.95 -14.98 28.76
N GLU A 150 -14.98 -14.03 29.69
CA GLU A 150 -15.46 -14.26 31.06
C GLU A 150 -16.92 -14.65 31.09
N ALA A 151 -17.79 -13.96 30.35
CA ALA A 151 -19.19 -14.28 30.23
C ALA A 151 -19.41 -15.69 29.69
N ASN A 152 -18.71 -16.12 28.67
CA ASN A 152 -18.76 -17.45 28.12
C ASN A 152 -18.28 -18.51 29.15
N SER A 153 -17.26 -18.22 29.91
CA SER A 153 -16.77 -19.10 30.98
C SER A 153 -17.81 -19.27 32.11
N ALA A 154 -18.44 -18.17 32.51
CA ALA A 154 -19.53 -18.20 33.49
C ALA A 154 -20.75 -18.99 32.97
N ALA A 155 -21.14 -18.82 31.72
CA ALA A 155 -22.22 -19.58 31.10
C ALA A 155 -21.94 -21.09 31.07
N ASN A 156 -20.72 -21.50 30.74
CA ASN A 156 -20.28 -22.88 30.75
C ASN A 156 -20.29 -23.47 32.18
N ALA A 157 -19.85 -22.70 33.17
CA ALA A 157 -19.92 -23.11 34.59
C ALA A 157 -21.38 -23.30 35.06
N ALA A 158 -22.28 -22.38 34.69
CA ALA A 158 -23.69 -22.48 34.99
C ALA A 158 -24.36 -23.72 34.34
N THR A 159 -24.02 -24.00 33.09
CA THR A 159 -24.50 -25.19 32.38
C THR A 159 -24.01 -26.48 33.07
N THR A 160 -22.75 -26.49 33.49
CA THR A 160 -22.19 -27.63 34.23
C THR A 160 -22.89 -27.83 35.58
N ALA A 161 -23.16 -26.76 36.32
CA ALA A 161 -23.85 -26.78 37.60
C ALA A 161 -25.32 -27.30 37.43
N ALA A 162 -26.01 -26.84 36.39
CA ALA A 162 -27.33 -27.31 36.04
C ALA A 162 -27.36 -28.83 35.72
N GLY A 163 -26.37 -29.32 34.98
CA GLY A 163 -26.20 -30.74 34.69
C GLY A 163 -26.00 -31.57 35.98
N LYS A 164 -25.17 -31.10 36.91
CA LYS A 164 -24.98 -31.75 38.22
C LYS A 164 -26.27 -31.77 39.03
N ALA A 165 -27.00 -30.66 39.07
CA ALA A 165 -28.27 -30.58 39.76
C ALA A 165 -29.32 -31.57 39.20
N ASN A 166 -29.42 -31.66 37.88
CA ASN A 166 -30.29 -32.61 37.21
C ASN A 166 -29.94 -34.09 37.53
N SER A 167 -28.61 -34.38 37.54
CA SER A 167 -28.13 -35.72 37.92
C SER A 167 -28.47 -36.06 39.37
N ALA A 168 -28.32 -35.10 40.30
CA ALA A 168 -28.68 -35.27 41.68
C ALA A 168 -30.21 -35.48 41.88
N ALA A 169 -31.03 -34.71 41.14
CA ALA A 169 -32.46 -34.87 41.14
C ALA A 169 -32.90 -36.25 40.62
N SER A 170 -32.27 -36.75 39.56
CA SER A 170 -32.51 -38.10 39.03
C SER A 170 -32.13 -39.18 40.04
N ALA A 171 -31.01 -39.07 40.73
CA ALA A 171 -30.58 -40.00 41.77
C ALA A 171 -31.52 -39.99 42.94
N ALA A 172 -32.04 -38.82 43.37
CA ALA A 172 -33.02 -38.71 44.44
C ALA A 172 -34.36 -39.36 44.07
N ASN A 173 -34.82 -39.20 42.83
CA ASN A 173 -36.02 -39.85 42.33
C ASN A 173 -35.89 -41.38 42.30
N GLN A 174 -34.70 -41.89 41.88
CA GLN A 174 -34.44 -43.34 41.89
C GLN A 174 -34.48 -43.88 43.34
N ALA A 175 -33.75 -43.18 44.26
CA ALA A 175 -33.74 -43.58 45.67
C ALA A 175 -35.19 -43.62 46.29
N LYS A 176 -36.05 -42.70 45.89
CA LYS A 176 -37.44 -42.68 46.30
C LYS A 176 -38.18 -43.88 45.74
N GLN A 177 -38.01 -44.24 44.46
CA GLN A 177 -38.62 -45.42 43.85
C GLN A 177 -38.18 -46.70 44.57
N ASP A 178 -36.90 -46.85 44.82
CA ASP A 178 -36.33 -48.00 45.52
C ASP A 178 -36.91 -48.14 46.93
N ALA A 179 -37.10 -47.00 47.65
CA ALA A 179 -37.78 -47.03 48.98
C ALA A 179 -39.29 -47.39 48.93
N ASP A 180 -39.97 -46.88 47.92
CA ASP A 180 -41.38 -47.20 47.69
C ASP A 180 -41.57 -48.73 47.37
N GLU A 181 -40.71 -49.31 46.54
CA GLU A 181 -40.66 -50.73 46.23
C GLU A 181 -40.36 -51.60 47.47
N ALA A 182 -39.34 -51.16 48.25
CA ALA A 182 -39.00 -51.85 49.50
C ALA A 182 -40.19 -51.87 50.49
N THR A 183 -40.91 -50.73 50.58
CA THR A 183 -42.09 -50.58 51.44
C THR A 183 -43.20 -51.46 50.93
N ALA A 184 -43.44 -51.57 49.65
CA ALA A 184 -44.48 -52.47 49.09
C ALA A 184 -44.08 -53.92 49.32
N GLY A 185 -42.83 -54.29 49.14
CA GLY A 185 -42.32 -55.65 49.44
C GLY A 185 -42.54 -56.04 50.92
N ALA A 186 -42.19 -55.14 51.83
CA ALA A 186 -42.39 -55.36 53.26
C ALA A 186 -43.87 -55.55 53.63
N LYS A 187 -44.80 -54.75 53.05
CA LYS A 187 -46.22 -54.88 53.23
C LYS A 187 -46.76 -56.25 52.71
N SER A 188 -46.25 -56.66 51.57
CA SER A 188 -46.63 -57.94 50.96
C SER A 188 -46.15 -59.12 51.83
N ALA A 189 -44.93 -59.05 52.35
CA ALA A 189 -44.39 -60.09 53.24
C ALA A 189 -45.19 -60.16 54.58
N ALA A 190 -45.55 -58.99 55.15
CA ALA A 190 -46.31 -58.93 56.39
C ALA A 190 -47.75 -59.55 56.19
N ASN A 191 -48.38 -59.28 55.03
CA ASN A 191 -49.71 -59.87 54.75
C ASN A 191 -49.65 -61.39 54.49
N GLY A 192 -48.53 -61.88 53.91
CA GLY A 192 -48.35 -63.33 53.71
C GLY A 192 -48.03 -64.12 54.99
N ALA A 193 -47.55 -63.44 56.03
CA ALA A 193 -47.25 -64.07 57.32
C ALA A 193 -48.48 -64.17 58.28
N THR A 194 -49.64 -63.60 57.91
CA THR A 194 -50.90 -63.59 58.69
C THR A 194 -51.92 -64.51 58.14
N THR A 195 -51.65 -65.32 57.14
CA THR A 195 -52.48 -66.39 56.59
C THR A 195 -51.86 -67.76 56.96
#